data_e2d3dd5ee88c8e36e912c46ffd20227a
#
_entry.id   e2d3dd5ee88c8e36e912c46ffd20227a
#
_cell.length_a   1.000
_cell.length_b   1.000
_cell.length_c   1.000
_cell.angle_alpha   90.00
_cell.angle_beta   90.00
_cell.angle_gamma   90.00
#
_symmetry.space_group_name_H-M   'P 1'
#
loop_
_entity.id
_entity.type
_entity.pdbx_description
1 polymer ?
#
loop_
_entity_poly.entity_id
_entity_poly.type
_entity_poly.pdbx_seq_one_letter_code
_entity_poly.pdbx_strand_id
1 'polypeptide(L)'
;MDKLEADAKEAVVLQEKEVVEKRTNEAKAVQDEAEHDLKLAQPELDKAIAAVQKLEKNDIVELKSFTAPPPAVVMTMEPVMLLLGHSKDWKTAKSVMSDATKFLAELKGYDVKTMKEKTIQQIRKDYFKKADFNPSYVGDRSKPAGALCTWLLALSNYQTVYKNIVPKQVKLAEMQAVCQEAQAVLDEK
;
A
#
# COMPACT_ATOMS: atom_id res chain seq x y z
N MET A 1 -48.55 18.11 -34.27
CA MET A 1 -47.07 17.99 -34.26
C MET A 1 -46.51 17.89 -32.85
N ASP A 2 -47.11 18.56 -31.86
CA ASP A 2 -46.59 18.63 -30.49
C ASP A 2 -46.52 17.29 -29.71
N LYS A 3 -47.45 16.34 -29.96
CA LYS A 3 -47.51 15.09 -29.21
C LYS A 3 -46.38 14.11 -29.58
N LEU A 4 -46.06 14.03 -30.87
CA LEU A 4 -44.95 13.20 -31.38
C LEU A 4 -43.59 13.71 -30.93
N GLU A 5 -43.43 14.99 -30.77
CA GLU A 5 -42.21 15.65 -30.29
C GLU A 5 -42.05 15.45 -28.78
N ALA A 6 -43.13 15.49 -28.02
CA ALA A 6 -43.14 15.21 -26.61
C ALA A 6 -42.81 13.72 -26.30
N ASP A 7 -43.45 12.81 -27.02
CA ASP A 7 -43.21 11.37 -26.88
C ASP A 7 -41.75 11.00 -27.24
N ALA A 8 -41.17 11.67 -28.25
CA ALA A 8 -39.76 11.46 -28.61
C ALA A 8 -38.79 11.98 -27.54
N LYS A 9 -39.06 13.13 -26.94
CA LYS A 9 -38.29 13.70 -25.84
C LYS A 9 -38.35 12.80 -24.59
N GLU A 10 -39.55 12.32 -24.26
CA GLU A 10 -39.75 11.42 -23.13
C GLU A 10 -38.96 10.08 -23.30
N ALA A 11 -38.95 9.51 -24.52
CA ALA A 11 -38.20 8.34 -24.83
C ALA A 11 -36.69 8.54 -24.68
N VAL A 12 -36.16 9.69 -25.13
CA VAL A 12 -34.75 10.05 -24.96
C VAL A 12 -34.38 10.20 -23.49
N VAL A 13 -35.19 10.90 -22.71
CA VAL A 13 -34.93 11.06 -21.26
C VAL A 13 -34.95 9.72 -20.55
N LEU A 14 -35.87 8.81 -20.93
CA LEU A 14 -35.90 7.46 -20.34
C LEU A 14 -34.64 6.66 -20.63
N GLN A 15 -34.15 6.68 -21.89
CA GLN A 15 -32.90 6.04 -22.27
C GLN A 15 -31.71 6.64 -21.53
N GLU A 16 -31.62 7.94 -21.39
CA GLU A 16 -30.58 8.61 -20.65
C GLU A 16 -30.60 8.23 -19.16
N LYS A 17 -31.78 8.12 -18.54
CA LYS A 17 -31.93 7.61 -17.17
C LYS A 17 -31.41 6.18 -17.00
N GLU A 18 -31.77 5.28 -17.90
CA GLU A 18 -31.31 3.90 -17.88
C GLU A 18 -29.76 3.82 -17.98
N VAL A 19 -29.16 4.65 -18.84
CA VAL A 19 -27.70 4.71 -18.97
C VAL A 19 -27.04 5.22 -17.69
N VAL A 20 -27.59 6.27 -17.07
CA VAL A 20 -27.07 6.80 -15.80
C VAL A 20 -27.20 5.78 -14.69
N GLU A 21 -28.35 5.11 -14.57
CA GLU A 21 -28.58 4.07 -13.56
C GLU A 21 -27.60 2.90 -13.74
N LYS A 22 -27.40 2.42 -14.97
CA LYS A 22 -26.44 1.37 -15.29
C LYS A 22 -25.03 1.76 -14.89
N ARG A 23 -24.57 2.96 -15.25
CA ARG A 23 -23.23 3.47 -14.91
C ARG A 23 -23.06 3.64 -13.40
N THR A 24 -24.08 4.10 -12.70
CA THR A 24 -24.08 4.24 -11.24
C THR A 24 -23.93 2.89 -10.57
N ASN A 25 -24.65 1.87 -11.05
CA ASN A 25 -24.55 0.51 -10.53
C ASN A 25 -23.17 -0.11 -10.81
N GLU A 26 -22.60 0.11 -12.00
CA GLU A 26 -21.24 -0.33 -12.34
C GLU A 26 -20.19 0.35 -11.44
N ALA A 27 -20.32 1.65 -11.20
CA ALA A 27 -19.45 2.40 -10.31
C ALA A 27 -19.51 1.87 -8.87
N LYS A 28 -20.72 1.59 -8.38
CA LYS A 28 -20.93 1.00 -7.05
C LYS A 28 -20.29 -0.38 -6.93
N ALA A 29 -20.43 -1.24 -7.95
CA ALA A 29 -19.81 -2.55 -7.97
C ALA A 29 -18.28 -2.46 -7.90
N VAL A 30 -17.66 -1.53 -8.61
CA VAL A 30 -16.20 -1.28 -8.56
C VAL A 30 -15.79 -0.76 -7.18
N GLN A 31 -16.59 0.12 -6.59
CA GLN A 31 -16.34 0.63 -5.23
C GLN A 31 -16.39 -0.49 -4.20
N ASP A 32 -17.44 -1.30 -4.22
CA ASP A 32 -17.63 -2.42 -3.29
C ASP A 32 -16.47 -3.43 -3.40
N GLU A 33 -16.01 -3.73 -4.63
CA GLU A 33 -14.86 -4.61 -4.86
C GLU A 33 -13.56 -4.01 -4.30
N ALA A 34 -13.30 -2.72 -4.55
CA ALA A 34 -12.12 -2.04 -4.04
C ALA A 34 -12.12 -1.97 -2.50
N GLU A 35 -13.24 -1.67 -1.88
CA GLU A 35 -13.40 -1.66 -0.42
C GLU A 35 -13.22 -3.05 0.19
N HIS A 36 -13.73 -4.08 -0.48
CA HIS A 36 -13.55 -5.47 -0.06
C HIS A 36 -12.08 -5.87 -0.10
N ASP A 37 -11.37 -5.57 -1.18
CA ASP A 37 -9.94 -5.88 -1.33
C ASP A 37 -9.10 -5.15 -0.28
N LEU A 38 -9.37 -3.87 -0.01
CA LEU A 38 -8.73 -3.11 1.06
C LEU A 38 -8.97 -3.74 2.43
N LYS A 39 -10.19 -4.14 2.72
CA LYS A 39 -10.56 -4.78 3.98
C LYS A 39 -9.83 -6.12 4.16
N LEU A 40 -9.64 -6.88 3.11
CA LEU A 40 -8.87 -8.13 3.14
C LEU A 40 -7.37 -7.88 3.36
N ALA A 41 -6.83 -6.78 2.83
CA ALA A 41 -5.42 -6.43 2.97
C ALA A 41 -5.09 -5.73 4.31
N GLN A 42 -6.07 -5.11 4.97
CA GLN A 42 -5.87 -4.36 6.20
C GLN A 42 -5.17 -5.17 7.32
N PRO A 43 -5.50 -6.45 7.57
CA PRO A 43 -4.79 -7.26 8.57
C PRO A 43 -3.28 -7.39 8.32
N GLU A 44 -2.84 -7.43 7.08
CA GLU A 44 -1.40 -7.47 6.75
C GLU A 44 -0.71 -6.14 7.09
N LEU A 45 -1.35 -5.01 6.79
CA LEU A 45 -0.84 -3.70 7.18
C LEU A 45 -0.80 -3.55 8.70
N ASP A 46 -1.85 -3.97 9.41
CA ASP A 46 -1.92 -3.92 10.86
C ASP A 46 -0.81 -4.77 11.51
N LYS A 47 -0.50 -5.92 10.92
CA LYS A 47 0.60 -6.79 11.33
C LYS A 47 1.96 -6.10 11.16
N ALA A 48 2.18 -5.42 10.04
CA ALA A 48 3.39 -4.65 9.80
C ALA A 48 3.55 -3.52 10.82
N ILE A 49 2.50 -2.76 11.05
CA ILE A 49 2.47 -1.67 12.04
C ILE A 49 2.74 -2.23 13.44
N ALA A 50 2.08 -3.30 13.84
CA ALA A 50 2.27 -3.92 15.14
C ALA A 50 3.72 -4.40 15.35
N ALA A 51 4.36 -4.94 14.32
CA ALA A 51 5.75 -5.40 14.39
C ALA A 51 6.71 -4.26 14.75
N VAL A 52 6.58 -3.10 14.11
CA VAL A 52 7.47 -1.95 14.38
C VAL A 52 7.05 -1.12 15.58
N GLN A 53 5.77 -1.12 15.98
CA GLN A 53 5.30 -0.40 17.18
C GLN A 53 5.91 -0.95 18.46
N LYS A 54 6.27 -2.22 18.48
CA LYS A 54 6.94 -2.88 19.61
C LYS A 54 8.42 -2.55 19.73
N LEU A 55 9.02 -1.98 18.68
CA LEU A 55 10.44 -1.62 18.70
C LEU A 55 10.67 -0.42 19.61
N GLU A 56 11.75 -0.52 20.41
CA GLU A 56 12.21 0.49 21.35
C GLU A 56 13.61 0.98 20.98
N LYS A 57 14.06 2.06 21.60
CA LYS A 57 15.40 2.61 21.40
C LYS A 57 16.51 1.59 21.66
N ASN A 58 16.33 0.75 22.70
CA ASN A 58 17.30 -0.29 23.04
C ASN A 58 17.45 -1.33 21.95
N ASP A 59 16.38 -1.64 21.21
CA ASP A 59 16.43 -2.54 20.05
C ASP A 59 17.29 -1.98 18.94
N ILE A 60 17.21 -0.68 18.70
CA ILE A 60 18.04 0.01 17.70
C ILE A 60 19.50 0.09 18.15
N VAL A 61 19.75 0.31 19.44
CA VAL A 61 21.10 0.26 20.02
C VAL A 61 21.71 -1.13 19.87
N GLU A 62 20.93 -2.19 20.09
CA GLU A 62 21.36 -3.57 19.89
C GLU A 62 21.79 -3.81 18.43
N LEU A 63 20.94 -3.44 17.45
CA LEU A 63 21.27 -3.57 16.04
C LEU A 63 22.55 -2.80 15.65
N LYS A 64 22.66 -1.56 16.13
CA LYS A 64 23.83 -0.72 15.89
C LYS A 64 25.12 -1.27 16.51
N SER A 65 25.02 -2.03 17.59
CA SER A 65 26.17 -2.55 18.33
C SER A 65 26.96 -3.62 17.56
N PHE A 66 26.37 -4.25 16.56
CA PHE A 66 27.07 -5.23 15.74
C PHE A 66 28.23 -4.59 14.98
N THR A 67 29.43 -5.04 15.25
CA THR A 67 30.64 -4.67 14.47
C THR A 67 30.69 -5.51 13.18
N ALA A 68 30.43 -6.80 13.31
CA ALA A 68 30.27 -7.74 12.20
C ALA A 68 28.89 -8.39 12.33
N PRO A 69 27.84 -7.79 11.76
CA PRO A 69 26.49 -8.28 11.92
C PRO A 69 26.31 -9.66 11.27
N PRO A 70 25.46 -10.53 11.86
CA PRO A 70 25.09 -11.77 11.21
C PRO A 70 24.52 -11.53 9.81
N PRO A 71 24.75 -12.43 8.83
CA PRO A 71 24.23 -12.29 7.47
C PRO A 71 22.72 -12.07 7.43
N ALA A 72 21.96 -12.69 8.33
CA ALA A 72 20.52 -12.52 8.44
C ALA A 72 20.13 -11.08 8.82
N VAL A 73 20.88 -10.43 9.68
CA VAL A 73 20.65 -9.02 10.08
C VAL A 73 20.97 -8.09 8.91
N VAL A 74 22.08 -8.29 8.23
CA VAL A 74 22.45 -7.50 7.04
C VAL A 74 21.39 -7.64 5.94
N MET A 75 20.99 -8.88 5.66
CA MET A 75 19.95 -9.20 4.66
C MET A 75 18.61 -8.53 4.95
N THR A 76 18.28 -8.29 6.21
CA THR A 76 17.06 -7.61 6.62
C THR A 76 17.22 -6.08 6.59
N MET A 77 18.38 -5.57 7.06
CA MET A 77 18.61 -4.13 7.12
C MET A 77 18.83 -3.48 5.76
N GLU A 78 19.43 -4.18 4.80
CA GLU A 78 19.62 -3.63 3.45
C GLU A 78 18.29 -3.19 2.80
N PRO A 79 17.23 -4.03 2.73
CA PRO A 79 15.94 -3.60 2.18
C PRO A 79 15.26 -2.52 3.02
N VAL A 80 15.43 -2.51 4.34
CA VAL A 80 14.92 -1.42 5.19
C VAL A 80 15.55 -0.09 4.78
N MET A 81 16.86 -0.05 4.61
CA MET A 81 17.56 1.16 4.16
C MET A 81 17.08 1.60 2.78
N LEU A 82 16.91 0.69 1.84
CA LEU A 82 16.42 0.99 0.49
C LEU A 82 15.01 1.59 0.51
N LEU A 83 14.10 1.06 1.33
CA LEU A 83 12.74 1.60 1.48
C LEU A 83 12.74 3.00 2.07
N LEU A 84 13.61 3.28 3.02
CA LEU A 84 13.73 4.59 3.64
C LEU A 84 14.52 5.60 2.79
N GLY A 85 15.01 5.19 1.61
CA GLY A 85 15.75 6.06 0.69
C GLY A 85 17.23 6.25 1.03
N HIS A 86 17.79 5.38 1.86
CA HIS A 86 19.20 5.37 2.22
C HIS A 86 20.00 4.36 1.40
N SER A 87 21.33 4.49 1.42
CA SER A 87 22.23 3.49 0.87
C SER A 87 22.19 2.20 1.71
N LYS A 88 22.30 1.04 1.07
CA LYS A 88 22.14 -0.27 1.72
C LYS A 88 23.34 -0.74 2.55
N ASP A 89 24.48 -0.07 2.46
CA ASP A 89 25.70 -0.48 3.17
C ASP A 89 25.52 -0.38 4.70
N TRP A 90 26.21 -1.26 5.42
CA TRP A 90 26.11 -1.34 6.87
C TRP A 90 26.58 -0.08 7.59
N LYS A 91 27.58 0.60 7.04
CA LYS A 91 28.08 1.88 7.57
C LYS A 91 26.99 2.93 7.57
N THR A 92 26.25 3.06 6.48
CA THR A 92 25.10 3.98 6.37
C THR A 92 23.98 3.56 7.33
N ALA A 93 23.68 2.26 7.44
CA ALA A 93 22.70 1.75 8.38
C ALA A 93 23.05 2.12 9.83
N LYS A 94 24.31 1.95 10.24
CA LYS A 94 24.77 2.37 11.57
C LYS A 94 24.66 3.88 11.78
N SER A 95 24.98 4.67 10.77
CA SER A 95 24.83 6.14 10.83
C SER A 95 23.37 6.55 11.02
N VAL A 96 22.45 5.96 10.27
CA VAL A 96 21.01 6.23 10.40
C VAL A 96 20.49 5.81 11.77
N MET A 97 20.88 4.64 12.26
CA MET A 97 20.51 4.14 13.59
C MET A 97 21.17 4.91 14.75
N SER A 98 22.14 5.78 14.48
CA SER A 98 22.76 6.62 15.52
C SER A 98 21.79 7.57 16.17
N ASP A 99 20.77 8.04 15.45
CA ASP A 99 19.60 8.70 15.99
C ASP A 99 18.45 7.69 16.06
N ALA A 100 18.42 6.91 17.15
CA ALA A 100 17.42 5.86 17.34
C ALA A 100 15.99 6.42 17.36
N THR A 101 15.78 7.59 17.92
CA THR A 101 14.46 8.26 17.96
C THR A 101 13.96 8.59 16.57
N LYS A 102 14.80 9.18 15.75
CA LYS A 102 14.47 9.53 14.36
C LYS A 102 14.22 8.29 13.51
N PHE A 103 15.08 7.29 13.65
CA PHE A 103 14.94 6.03 12.91
C PHE A 103 13.64 5.30 13.25
N LEU A 104 13.27 5.22 14.52
CA LEU A 104 11.99 4.65 14.95
C LEU A 104 10.80 5.45 14.41
N ALA A 105 10.90 6.78 14.41
CA ALA A 105 9.85 7.64 13.85
C ALA A 105 9.67 7.40 12.34
N GLU A 106 10.76 7.24 11.59
CA GLU A 106 10.71 6.90 10.16
C GLU A 106 10.05 5.54 9.92
N LEU A 107 10.37 4.52 10.72
CA LEU A 107 9.75 3.20 10.62
C LEU A 107 8.26 3.21 10.97
N LYS A 108 7.92 3.82 12.09
CA LYS A 108 6.53 3.84 12.60
C LYS A 108 5.60 4.74 11.78
N GLY A 109 6.16 5.77 11.15
CA GLY A 109 5.43 6.72 10.31
C GLY A 109 5.52 6.40 8.80
N TYR A 110 6.09 5.25 8.42
CA TYR A 110 6.24 4.91 7.02
C TYR A 110 4.88 4.75 6.32
N ASP A 111 4.69 5.49 5.24
CA ASP A 111 3.49 5.42 4.42
C ASP A 111 3.73 4.51 3.20
N VAL A 112 3.06 3.35 3.20
CA VAL A 112 3.15 2.37 2.11
C VAL A 112 2.71 2.93 0.75
N LYS A 113 1.88 3.96 0.74
CA LYS A 113 1.43 4.63 -0.49
C LYS A 113 2.55 5.38 -1.19
N THR A 114 3.60 5.77 -0.46
CA THR A 114 4.78 6.43 -1.00
C THR A 114 5.85 5.46 -1.50
N MET A 115 5.64 4.16 -1.31
CA MET A 115 6.57 3.12 -1.72
C MET A 115 6.76 3.11 -3.24
N LYS A 116 8.02 3.26 -3.67
CA LYS A 116 8.36 3.22 -5.09
C LYS A 116 8.31 1.80 -5.62
N GLU A 117 7.57 1.58 -6.69
CA GLU A 117 7.42 0.27 -7.34
C GLU A 117 8.77 -0.36 -7.70
N LYS A 118 9.68 0.43 -8.26
CA LYS A 118 11.03 -0.04 -8.62
C LYS A 118 11.80 -0.58 -7.41
N THR A 119 11.71 0.12 -6.28
CA THR A 119 12.38 -0.27 -5.04
C THR A 119 11.84 -1.58 -4.49
N ILE A 120 10.53 -1.72 -4.41
CA ILE A 120 9.92 -2.94 -3.87
C ILE A 120 10.14 -4.15 -4.78
N GLN A 121 10.13 -3.97 -6.09
CA GLN A 121 10.45 -5.04 -7.03
C GLN A 121 11.91 -5.51 -6.90
N GLN A 122 12.84 -4.58 -6.71
CA GLN A 122 14.24 -4.91 -6.45
C GLN A 122 14.39 -5.71 -5.15
N ILE A 123 13.71 -5.28 -4.08
CA ILE A 123 13.74 -5.97 -2.80
C ILE A 123 13.16 -7.39 -2.91
N ARG A 124 12.05 -7.55 -3.59
CA ARG A 124 11.47 -8.88 -3.84
C ARG A 124 12.40 -9.80 -4.61
N LYS A 125 13.09 -9.27 -5.60
CA LYS A 125 14.04 -10.02 -6.43
C LYS A 125 15.29 -10.42 -5.65
N ASP A 126 15.87 -9.50 -4.90
CA ASP A 126 17.20 -9.64 -4.30
C ASP A 126 17.15 -10.30 -2.92
N TYR A 127 16.04 -10.13 -2.18
CA TYR A 127 15.95 -10.55 -0.77
C TYR A 127 14.84 -11.56 -0.51
N PHE A 128 13.60 -11.31 -0.95
CA PHE A 128 12.45 -12.14 -0.57
C PHE A 128 12.48 -13.55 -1.14
N LYS A 129 13.23 -13.77 -2.20
CA LYS A 129 13.42 -15.11 -2.79
C LYS A 129 14.38 -15.98 -2.00
N LYS A 130 15.16 -15.40 -1.08
CA LYS A 130 16.09 -16.13 -0.25
C LYS A 130 15.32 -16.93 0.81
N ALA A 131 15.65 -18.23 0.96
CA ALA A 131 14.99 -19.09 1.94
C ALA A 131 15.16 -18.59 3.39
N ASP A 132 16.30 -17.96 3.68
CA ASP A 132 16.62 -17.41 5.00
C ASP A 132 15.89 -16.10 5.32
N PHE A 133 15.25 -15.48 4.34
CA PHE A 133 14.47 -14.27 4.53
C PHE A 133 13.09 -14.62 5.11
N ASN A 134 13.07 -15.01 6.37
CA ASN A 134 11.84 -15.26 7.10
C ASN A 134 11.97 -14.75 8.55
N PRO A 135 10.87 -14.31 9.16
CA PRO A 135 10.89 -13.68 10.48
C PRO A 135 11.41 -14.62 11.59
N SER A 136 11.16 -15.91 11.51
CA SER A 136 11.61 -16.88 12.49
C SER A 136 13.12 -17.04 12.46
N TYR A 137 13.68 -17.29 11.29
CA TYR A 137 15.12 -17.43 11.11
C TYR A 137 15.90 -16.17 11.48
N VAL A 138 15.42 -15.01 11.05
CA VAL A 138 16.06 -13.72 11.36
C VAL A 138 15.88 -13.38 12.84
N GLY A 139 14.70 -13.61 13.39
CA GLY A 139 14.37 -13.36 14.80
C GLY A 139 15.20 -14.19 15.78
N ASP A 140 15.61 -15.41 15.43
CA ASP A 140 16.49 -16.24 16.24
C ASP A 140 17.88 -15.62 16.39
N ARG A 141 18.29 -14.79 15.47
CA ARG A 141 19.59 -14.11 15.49
C ARG A 141 19.52 -12.71 16.07
N SER A 142 18.39 -12.02 15.86
CA SER A 142 18.09 -10.71 16.44
C SER A 142 16.58 -10.49 16.42
N LYS A 143 15.99 -10.30 17.60
CA LYS A 143 14.55 -9.99 17.72
C LYS A 143 14.14 -8.73 16.94
N PRO A 144 14.87 -7.59 17.08
CA PRO A 144 14.55 -6.40 16.30
C PRO A 144 14.62 -6.63 14.79
N ALA A 145 15.62 -7.37 14.31
CA ALA A 145 15.71 -7.70 12.88
C ALA A 145 14.58 -8.61 12.42
N GLY A 146 14.13 -9.55 13.25
CA GLY A 146 12.97 -10.38 12.99
C GLY A 146 11.68 -9.57 12.86
N ALA A 147 11.49 -8.57 13.72
CA ALA A 147 10.37 -7.64 13.63
C ALA A 147 10.41 -6.82 12.33
N LEU A 148 11.57 -6.34 11.92
CA LEU A 148 11.75 -5.63 10.65
C LEU A 148 11.52 -6.53 9.43
N CYS A 149 11.90 -7.81 9.50
CA CYS A 149 11.61 -8.79 8.47
C CYS A 149 10.10 -9.00 8.31
N THR A 150 9.35 -9.13 9.40
CA THR A 150 7.88 -9.21 9.41
C THR A 150 7.28 -7.95 8.78
N TRP A 151 7.76 -6.78 9.16
CA TRP A 151 7.32 -5.50 8.63
C TRP A 151 7.51 -5.40 7.11
N LEU A 152 8.69 -5.76 6.60
CA LEU A 152 9.00 -5.75 5.17
C LEU A 152 8.07 -6.66 4.37
N LEU A 153 7.87 -7.89 4.83
CA LEU A 153 7.00 -8.87 4.16
C LEU A 153 5.53 -8.42 4.16
N ALA A 154 5.05 -7.92 5.29
CA ALA A 154 3.68 -7.44 5.43
C ALA A 154 3.42 -6.19 4.58
N LEU A 155 4.36 -5.23 4.54
CA LEU A 155 4.28 -4.07 3.64
C LEU A 155 4.27 -4.47 2.18
N SER A 156 5.09 -5.44 1.79
CA SER A 156 5.13 -5.96 0.42
C SER A 156 3.80 -6.59 0.01
N ASN A 157 3.20 -7.39 0.89
CA ASN A 157 1.91 -8.01 0.64
C ASN A 157 0.80 -6.96 0.51
N TYR A 158 0.76 -6.00 1.41
CA TYR A 158 -0.21 -4.90 1.34
C TYR A 158 -0.04 -4.07 0.06
N GLN A 159 1.20 -3.74 -0.30
CA GLN A 159 1.49 -2.97 -1.51
C GLN A 159 1.02 -3.69 -2.78
N THR A 160 1.11 -5.01 -2.85
CA THR A 160 0.61 -5.79 -3.98
C THR A 160 -0.90 -5.62 -4.15
N VAL A 161 -1.66 -5.66 -3.07
CA VAL A 161 -3.11 -5.44 -3.09
C VAL A 161 -3.43 -3.99 -3.42
N TYR A 162 -2.76 -3.04 -2.75
CA TYR A 162 -2.97 -1.60 -2.95
C TYR A 162 -2.71 -1.19 -4.42
N LYS A 163 -1.68 -1.73 -5.05
CA LYS A 163 -1.38 -1.51 -6.46
C LYS A 163 -2.52 -1.92 -7.39
N ASN A 164 -3.25 -2.99 -7.05
CA ASN A 164 -4.40 -3.44 -7.81
C ASN A 164 -5.66 -2.58 -7.58
N ILE A 165 -5.73 -1.91 -6.42
CA ILE A 165 -6.86 -1.06 -6.03
C ILE A 165 -6.77 0.33 -6.65
N VAL A 166 -5.58 0.91 -6.76
CA VAL A 166 -5.40 2.27 -7.30
C VAL A 166 -6.04 2.48 -8.67
N PRO A 167 -5.86 1.59 -9.67
CA PRO A 167 -6.55 1.72 -10.95
C PRO A 167 -8.08 1.66 -10.82
N LYS A 168 -8.61 0.84 -9.90
CA LYS A 168 -10.05 0.77 -9.61
C LYS A 168 -10.57 2.07 -9.02
N GLN A 169 -9.82 2.69 -8.12
CA GLN A 169 -10.18 3.98 -7.53
C GLN A 169 -10.17 5.10 -8.57
N VAL A 170 -9.19 5.13 -9.48
CA VAL A 170 -9.13 6.10 -10.60
C VAL A 170 -10.33 5.91 -11.51
N LYS A 171 -10.61 4.67 -11.92
CA LYS A 171 -11.77 4.34 -12.76
C LYS A 171 -13.09 4.74 -12.08
N LEU A 172 -13.21 4.49 -10.79
CA LEU A 172 -14.38 4.87 -10.01
C LEU A 172 -14.60 6.39 -10.00
N ALA A 173 -13.54 7.17 -9.78
CA ALA A 173 -13.61 8.64 -9.80
C ALA A 173 -14.06 9.16 -11.18
N GLU A 174 -13.53 8.59 -12.27
CA GLU A 174 -13.92 8.93 -13.64
C GLU A 174 -15.40 8.58 -13.89
N MET A 175 -15.84 7.40 -13.46
CA MET A 175 -17.24 6.96 -13.62
C MET A 175 -18.21 7.84 -12.81
N GLN A 176 -17.84 8.22 -11.59
CA GLN A 176 -18.64 9.11 -10.75
C GLN A 176 -18.77 10.49 -11.36
N ALA A 177 -17.69 11.06 -11.91
CA ALA A 177 -17.72 12.34 -12.60
C ALA A 177 -18.68 12.31 -13.82
N VAL A 178 -18.61 11.27 -14.64
CA VAL A 178 -19.50 11.07 -15.79
C VAL A 178 -20.96 10.92 -15.36
N CYS A 179 -21.21 10.18 -14.27
CA CYS A 179 -22.57 10.03 -13.73
C CYS A 179 -23.14 11.35 -13.22
N GLN A 180 -22.33 12.16 -12.55
CA GLN A 180 -22.74 13.48 -12.05
C GLN A 180 -23.08 14.44 -13.20
N GLU A 181 -22.25 14.47 -14.25
CA GLU A 181 -22.52 15.29 -15.45
C GLU A 181 -23.81 14.85 -16.15
N ALA A 182 -24.01 13.55 -16.33
CA ALA A 182 -25.21 13.00 -16.95
C ALA A 182 -26.46 13.28 -16.12
N GLN A 183 -26.37 13.19 -14.78
CA GLN A 183 -27.48 13.52 -13.89
C GLN A 183 -27.84 15.01 -13.96
N ALA A 184 -26.83 15.89 -13.99
CA ALA A 184 -27.07 17.34 -14.12
C ALA A 184 -27.81 17.69 -15.41
N VAL A 185 -27.45 17.05 -16.53
CA VAL A 185 -28.15 17.23 -17.83
C VAL A 185 -29.58 16.74 -17.76
N LEU A 186 -29.87 15.65 -17.04
CA LEU A 186 -31.24 15.16 -16.85
C LEU A 186 -32.08 16.08 -15.98
N ASP A 187 -31.48 16.69 -14.96
CA ASP A 187 -32.16 17.59 -14.02
C ASP A 187 -32.52 18.95 -14.67
N GLU A 188 -31.84 19.33 -15.77
CA GLU A 188 -32.15 20.54 -16.57
C GLU A 188 -33.26 20.35 -17.61
N LYS A 189 -33.66 19.11 -17.89
CA LYS A 189 -34.71 18.80 -18.89
C LYS A 189 -36.07 18.61 -18.25
#